data_3fe73eba1a91e66cd5cccc54dff46052
#
_entry.id   3fe73eba1a91e66cd5cccc54dff46052
#
_cell.length_a   1.000
_cell.length_b   1.000
_cell.length_c   1.000
_cell.angle_alpha   90.00
_cell.angle_beta   90.00
_cell.angle_gamma   90.00
#
_symmetry.space_group_name_H-M   'P 1'
#
loop_
_entity.id
_entity.type
_entity.pdbx_description
1 polymer ?
#
loop_
_entity_poly.entity_id
_entity_poly.type
_entity_poly.pdbx_seq_one_letter_code
_entity_poly.pdbx_strand_id
1 'polypeptide(L)'
;LHPSDRTTGVSFSLISLTQAILGGLLTAAQARRSANLIAKHLLFPDGAHLMDKPLAYRGGRETIFRRGESAAFFGREIGLMYVHAHLRYAEAMSVLGDRQALWDALVVANPIAVTERVSHASLRQRNAYFTSSDAAFRDRYAACAKWAQAKAGEVAVDGGWRIYSSGPGIYVALVVQHALGVRRRFGKRLVKRSLPPAQKRLRLAGVPPAR
;
A
#
# COMPACT_ATOMS: atom_id res chain seq x y z
N LEU A 1 0.64 -16.56 -7.77
CA LEU A 1 -0.57 -16.06 -8.41
C LEU A 1 -0.24 -15.74 -9.88
N HIS A 2 -0.88 -16.41 -10.78
CA HIS A 2 -0.73 -16.17 -12.23
C HIS A 2 -2.07 -15.63 -12.76
N PRO A 3 -2.09 -14.72 -13.73
CA PRO A 3 -3.34 -14.18 -14.28
C PRO A 3 -4.32 -15.23 -14.83
N SER A 4 -3.82 -16.42 -15.16
CA SER A 4 -4.63 -17.56 -15.58
C SER A 4 -5.03 -18.51 -14.44
N ASP A 5 -4.67 -18.22 -13.19
CA ASP A 5 -5.05 -19.04 -12.05
C ASP A 5 -6.55 -18.93 -11.80
N ARG A 6 -7.27 -19.99 -12.08
CA ARG A 6 -8.71 -20.11 -11.85
C ARG A 6 -9.05 -20.73 -10.49
N THR A 7 -8.06 -21.29 -9.82
CA THR A 7 -8.26 -22.01 -8.55
C THR A 7 -8.51 -21.04 -7.39
N THR A 8 -7.67 -20.02 -7.25
CA THR A 8 -7.84 -19.01 -6.20
C THR A 8 -8.81 -17.91 -6.61
N GLY A 9 -8.96 -17.69 -7.90
CA GLY A 9 -9.72 -16.58 -8.47
C GLY A 9 -9.06 -15.20 -8.25
N VAL A 10 -7.89 -15.14 -7.61
CA VAL A 10 -7.10 -13.90 -7.42
C VAL A 10 -6.20 -13.72 -8.63
N SER A 11 -6.28 -12.57 -9.28
CA SER A 11 -5.54 -12.29 -10.51
C SER A 11 -4.30 -11.43 -10.29
N PHE A 12 -4.35 -10.53 -9.31
CA PHE A 12 -3.30 -9.56 -9.08
C PHE A 12 -2.82 -9.56 -7.62
N SER A 13 -1.50 -9.47 -7.45
CA SER A 13 -0.84 -9.33 -6.15
C SER A 13 0.05 -8.09 -6.16
N LEU A 14 -0.13 -7.23 -5.17
CA LEU A 14 0.66 -6.01 -5.00
C LEU A 14 2.15 -6.33 -4.83
N ILE A 15 2.47 -7.35 -4.04
CA ILE A 15 3.85 -7.73 -3.75
C ILE A 15 4.58 -8.12 -5.04
N SER A 16 3.98 -8.98 -5.86
CA SER A 16 4.61 -9.44 -7.10
C SER A 16 4.87 -8.29 -8.07
N LEU A 17 3.89 -7.41 -8.26
CA LEU A 17 4.00 -6.27 -9.18
C LEU A 17 5.01 -5.24 -8.69
N THR A 18 5.00 -4.91 -7.40
CA THR A 18 5.92 -3.92 -6.83
C THR A 18 7.35 -4.43 -6.80
N GLN A 19 7.56 -5.70 -6.42
CA GLN A 19 8.91 -6.28 -6.39
C GLN A 19 9.52 -6.42 -7.79
N ALA A 20 8.72 -6.72 -8.81
CA ALA A 20 9.21 -6.74 -10.19
C ALA A 20 9.70 -5.35 -10.66
N ILE A 21 9.03 -4.27 -10.25
CA ILE A 21 9.47 -2.90 -10.52
C ILE A 21 10.74 -2.58 -9.73
N LEU A 22 10.74 -2.82 -8.42
CA LEU A 22 11.84 -2.48 -7.53
C LEU A 22 13.11 -3.27 -7.81
N GLY A 23 12.96 -4.52 -8.21
CA GLY A 23 14.08 -5.40 -8.58
C GLY A 23 14.68 -5.12 -9.97
N GLY A 24 14.13 -4.18 -10.73
CA GLY A 24 14.64 -3.86 -12.06
C GLY A 24 14.47 -4.99 -13.07
N LEU A 25 13.52 -5.90 -12.85
CA LEU A 25 13.28 -7.08 -13.68
C LEU A 25 12.49 -6.77 -14.96
N LEU A 26 11.95 -5.55 -15.06
CA LEU A 26 11.03 -5.14 -16.11
C LEU A 26 11.65 -4.06 -16.99
N THR A 27 11.32 -4.08 -18.28
CA THR A 27 11.53 -2.92 -19.13
C THR A 27 10.68 -1.74 -18.66
N ALA A 28 11.01 -0.52 -19.09
CA ALA A 28 10.26 0.68 -18.71
C ALA A 28 8.77 0.57 -19.08
N ALA A 29 8.45 0.00 -20.23
CA ALA A 29 7.08 -0.21 -20.68
C ALA A 29 6.33 -1.24 -19.81
N GLN A 30 6.98 -2.36 -19.48
CA GLN A 30 6.41 -3.38 -18.59
C GLN A 30 6.20 -2.85 -17.17
N ALA A 31 7.14 -2.05 -16.66
CA ALA A 31 7.03 -1.44 -15.33
C ALA A 31 5.86 -0.44 -15.27
N ARG A 32 5.67 0.39 -16.30
CA ARG A 32 4.49 1.28 -16.40
C ARG A 32 3.18 0.47 -16.52
N ARG A 33 3.18 -0.61 -17.30
CA ARG A 33 2.01 -1.51 -17.35
C ARG A 33 1.68 -2.10 -15.99
N SER A 34 2.67 -2.53 -15.23
CA SER A 34 2.50 -3.04 -13.86
C SER A 34 1.93 -1.97 -12.93
N ALA A 35 2.40 -0.72 -13.01
CA ALA A 35 1.84 0.39 -12.25
C ALA A 35 0.36 0.64 -12.61
N ASN A 36 0.00 0.59 -13.88
CA ASN A 36 -1.38 0.72 -14.33
C ASN A 36 -2.28 -0.43 -13.84
N LEU A 37 -1.76 -1.65 -13.78
CA LEU A 37 -2.49 -2.79 -13.19
C LEU A 37 -2.72 -2.60 -11.70
N ILE A 38 -1.72 -2.09 -10.97
CA ILE A 38 -1.89 -1.74 -9.55
C ILE A 38 -2.98 -0.67 -9.39
N ALA A 39 -2.89 0.42 -10.14
CA ALA A 39 -3.87 1.51 -10.08
C ALA A 39 -5.30 1.01 -10.38
N LYS A 40 -5.46 0.17 -11.39
CA LYS A 40 -6.75 -0.35 -11.81
C LYS A 40 -7.35 -1.37 -10.85
N HIS A 41 -6.52 -2.27 -10.30
CA HIS A 41 -7.03 -3.46 -9.61
C HIS A 41 -6.77 -3.46 -8.10
N LEU A 42 -5.71 -2.80 -7.63
CA LEU A 42 -5.25 -2.90 -6.25
C LEU A 42 -5.29 -1.58 -5.47
N LEU A 43 -5.50 -0.44 -6.14
CA LEU A 43 -5.60 0.84 -5.47
C LEU A 43 -7.05 1.10 -5.05
N PHE A 44 -7.24 1.23 -3.75
CA PHE A 44 -8.49 1.53 -3.07
C PHE A 44 -8.41 2.91 -2.42
N PRO A 45 -9.51 3.51 -1.98
CA PRO A 45 -9.47 4.83 -1.35
C PRO A 45 -8.58 4.91 -0.11
N ASP A 46 -8.44 3.82 0.64
CA ASP A 46 -7.60 3.71 1.83
C ASP A 46 -6.14 3.31 1.54
N GLY A 47 -5.79 3.06 0.30
CA GLY A 47 -4.45 2.71 -0.16
C GLY A 47 -4.37 1.47 -1.05
N ALA A 48 -3.15 0.99 -1.30
CA ALA A 48 -2.95 -0.19 -2.12
C ALA A 48 -3.15 -1.47 -1.29
N HIS A 49 -4.08 -2.30 -1.73
CA HIS A 49 -4.41 -3.59 -1.13
C HIS A 49 -3.52 -4.70 -1.67
N LEU A 50 -3.33 -5.76 -0.87
CA LEU A 50 -2.44 -6.87 -1.21
C LEU A 50 -2.91 -7.66 -2.42
N MET A 51 -4.22 -7.82 -2.57
CA MET A 51 -4.83 -8.61 -3.65
C MET A 51 -6.07 -7.91 -4.19
N ASP A 52 -6.43 -8.23 -5.42
CA ASP A 52 -7.57 -7.63 -6.11
C ASP A 52 -8.94 -8.04 -5.56
N LYS A 53 -8.99 -9.15 -4.83
CA LYS A 53 -10.20 -9.66 -4.16
C LYS A 53 -9.86 -10.66 -3.08
N PRO A 54 -10.78 -10.91 -2.12
CA PRO A 54 -10.63 -11.99 -1.16
C PRO A 54 -10.68 -13.35 -1.85
N LEU A 55 -9.98 -14.33 -1.27
CA LEU A 55 -10.13 -15.72 -1.67
C LEU A 55 -11.53 -16.23 -1.36
N ALA A 56 -12.17 -16.83 -2.36
CA ALA A 56 -13.41 -17.53 -2.13
C ALA A 56 -13.16 -18.76 -1.23
N TYR A 57 -13.83 -18.77 -0.09
CA TYR A 57 -13.84 -19.92 0.80
C TYR A 57 -15.25 -20.49 0.88
N ARG A 58 -15.38 -21.77 0.64
CA ARG A 58 -16.67 -22.47 0.58
C ARG A 58 -16.89 -23.43 1.75
N GLY A 59 -16.08 -23.35 2.79
CA GLY A 59 -16.05 -24.30 3.89
C GLY A 59 -15.12 -25.50 3.61
N GLY A 60 -14.92 -26.33 4.65
CA GLY A 60 -14.06 -27.50 4.56
C GLY A 60 -12.58 -27.21 4.82
N ARG A 61 -11.73 -28.08 4.30
CA ARG A 61 -10.29 -27.97 4.50
C ARG A 61 -9.71 -26.80 3.71
N GLU A 62 -8.88 -25.98 4.36
CA GLU A 62 -8.09 -24.91 3.77
C GLU A 62 -6.88 -25.50 3.05
N THR A 63 -7.05 -25.96 1.82
CA THR A 63 -6.02 -26.71 1.09
C THR A 63 -5.35 -25.92 -0.02
N ILE A 64 -6.02 -24.91 -0.56
CA ILE A 64 -5.55 -24.16 -1.73
C ILE A 64 -4.56 -23.08 -1.33
N PHE A 65 -4.89 -22.27 -0.35
CA PHE A 65 -4.07 -21.13 0.07
C PHE A 65 -3.94 -21.04 1.61
N ARG A 66 -4.31 -22.07 2.31
CA ARG A 66 -4.16 -22.24 3.77
C ARG A 66 -4.42 -20.93 4.54
N ARG A 67 -3.36 -20.32 5.08
CA ARG A 67 -3.45 -19.09 5.85
C ARG A 67 -4.20 -17.97 5.13
N GLY A 68 -4.09 -17.86 3.81
CA GLY A 68 -4.86 -16.91 3.02
C GLY A 68 -6.36 -17.17 3.05
N GLU A 69 -6.77 -18.45 3.13
CA GLU A 69 -8.18 -18.82 3.24
C GLU A 69 -8.73 -18.53 4.64
N SER A 70 -7.98 -18.81 5.70
CA SER A 70 -8.39 -18.54 7.07
C SER A 70 -8.35 -17.07 7.44
N ALA A 71 -7.40 -16.32 6.88
CA ALA A 71 -7.17 -14.91 7.19
C ALA A 71 -7.79 -13.96 6.16
N ALA A 72 -8.44 -14.47 5.13
CA ALA A 72 -8.87 -13.70 3.97
C ALA A 72 -9.76 -12.51 4.29
N PHE A 73 -10.51 -12.57 5.35
CA PHE A 73 -11.42 -11.50 5.75
C PHE A 73 -10.82 -10.61 6.85
N PHE A 74 -10.39 -11.22 7.95
CA PHE A 74 -9.80 -10.48 9.07
C PHE A 74 -8.31 -10.23 8.86
N GLY A 75 -7.91 -10.37 7.64
CA GLY A 75 -6.63 -10.70 7.34
C GLY A 75 -5.64 -9.65 7.13
N ARG A 76 -4.50 -10.08 7.40
CA ARG A 76 -3.24 -9.44 7.06
C ARG A 76 -3.00 -9.46 5.56
N GLU A 77 -3.59 -10.43 4.84
CA GLU A 77 -3.08 -10.81 3.54
C GLU A 77 -3.95 -10.37 2.37
N ILE A 78 -5.26 -10.21 2.53
CA ILE A 78 -6.11 -10.03 1.35
C ILE A 78 -7.05 -8.84 1.47
N GLY A 79 -7.78 -8.71 2.57
CA GLY A 79 -8.87 -7.77 2.71
C GLY A 79 -8.48 -6.37 3.19
N LEU A 80 -7.18 -6.02 3.20
CA LEU A 80 -6.75 -4.78 3.83
C LEU A 80 -5.63 -4.05 3.07
N MET A 81 -5.52 -2.77 3.31
CA MET A 81 -4.31 -2.02 3.06
C MET A 81 -3.28 -2.36 4.14
N TYR A 82 -2.27 -3.14 3.75
CA TYR A 82 -1.16 -3.49 4.62
C TYR A 82 -0.05 -2.46 4.44
N VAL A 83 0.19 -1.63 5.45
CA VAL A 83 1.07 -0.45 5.36
C VAL A 83 2.44 -0.78 4.78
N HIS A 84 3.05 -1.87 5.18
CA HIS A 84 4.36 -2.25 4.66
C HIS A 84 4.34 -2.45 3.13
N ALA A 85 3.37 -3.21 2.62
CA ALA A 85 3.25 -3.46 1.18
C ALA A 85 2.83 -2.19 0.42
N HIS A 86 1.96 -1.39 1.00
CA HIS A 86 1.56 -0.10 0.45
C HIS A 86 2.76 0.87 0.34
N LEU A 87 3.64 0.90 1.34
CA LEU A 87 4.85 1.71 1.27
C LEU A 87 5.85 1.19 0.21
N ARG A 88 5.89 -0.13 -0.05
CA ARG A 88 6.64 -0.65 -1.20
C ARG A 88 6.05 -0.22 -2.53
N TYR A 89 4.72 -0.09 -2.62
CA TYR A 89 4.10 0.55 -3.78
C TYR A 89 4.55 2.00 -3.93
N ALA A 90 4.55 2.79 -2.85
CA ALA A 90 5.05 4.17 -2.89
C ALA A 90 6.50 4.25 -3.39
N GLU A 91 7.36 3.33 -2.93
CA GLU A 91 8.75 3.22 -3.39
C GLU A 91 8.83 2.90 -4.90
N ALA A 92 8.02 1.95 -5.38
CA ALA A 92 7.95 1.60 -6.79
C ALA A 92 7.52 2.81 -7.65
N MET A 93 6.55 3.60 -7.21
CA MET A 93 6.16 4.84 -7.90
C MET A 93 7.30 5.85 -7.96
N SER A 94 8.08 5.97 -6.89
CA SER A 94 9.29 6.80 -6.89
C SER A 94 10.33 6.34 -7.91
N VAL A 95 10.53 5.02 -8.03
CA VAL A 95 11.47 4.44 -9.02
C VAL A 95 11.01 4.76 -10.45
N LEU A 96 9.71 4.71 -10.69
CA LEU A 96 9.12 5.07 -11.99
C LEU A 96 9.10 6.58 -12.28
N GLY A 97 9.44 7.41 -11.29
CA GLY A 97 9.38 8.86 -11.40
C GLY A 97 7.98 9.45 -11.28
N ASP A 98 7.00 8.66 -10.86
CA ASP A 98 5.64 9.12 -10.59
C ASP A 98 5.57 9.80 -9.22
N ARG A 99 5.81 11.12 -9.23
CA ARG A 99 5.86 11.93 -8.02
C ARG A 99 4.51 12.08 -7.34
N GLN A 100 3.44 12.12 -8.14
CA GLN A 100 2.09 12.28 -7.60
C GLN A 100 1.65 11.00 -6.90
N ALA A 101 1.80 9.84 -7.53
CA ALA A 101 1.45 8.56 -6.92
C ALA A 101 2.29 8.27 -5.66
N LEU A 102 3.59 8.63 -5.65
CA LEU A 102 4.40 8.56 -4.44
C LEU A 102 3.81 9.41 -3.32
N TRP A 103 3.47 10.67 -3.62
CA TRP A 103 2.96 11.60 -2.62
C TRP A 103 1.61 11.16 -2.05
N ASP A 104 0.68 10.77 -2.92
CA ASP A 104 -0.65 10.31 -2.54
C ASP A 104 -0.56 9.04 -1.66
N ALA A 105 0.33 8.12 -2.01
CA ALA A 105 0.59 6.94 -1.21
C ALA A 105 1.15 7.28 0.19
N LEU A 106 2.05 8.25 0.30
CA LEU A 106 2.57 8.70 1.58
C LEU A 106 1.50 9.40 2.42
N VAL A 107 0.65 10.21 1.80
CA VAL A 107 -0.41 10.93 2.49
C VAL A 107 -1.46 9.97 3.05
N VAL A 108 -1.91 8.99 2.27
CA VAL A 108 -2.93 8.04 2.72
C VAL A 108 -2.41 7.08 3.79
N ALA A 109 -1.11 6.78 3.78
CA ALA A 109 -0.48 5.95 4.82
C ALA A 109 -0.30 6.70 6.15
N ASN A 110 -0.33 8.02 6.13
CA ASN A 110 -0.17 8.82 7.35
C ASN A 110 -1.42 8.69 8.24
N PRO A 111 -1.30 8.27 9.51
CA PRO A 111 -2.44 8.17 10.42
C PRO A 111 -3.03 9.52 10.82
N ILE A 112 -2.26 10.61 10.67
CA ILE A 112 -2.73 11.97 10.96
C ILE A 112 -3.64 12.43 9.84
N ALA A 113 -4.84 12.91 10.21
CA ALA A 113 -5.84 13.42 9.28
C ALA A 113 -6.30 12.40 8.21
N VAL A 114 -6.23 11.10 8.51
CA VAL A 114 -6.67 10.06 7.57
C VAL A 114 -8.14 10.21 7.18
N THR A 115 -9.00 10.64 8.10
CA THR A 115 -10.43 10.85 7.85
C THR A 115 -10.74 12.03 6.93
N GLU A 116 -9.82 12.97 6.77
CA GLU A 116 -9.92 14.06 5.81
C GLU A 116 -9.66 13.59 4.36
N ARG A 117 -8.95 12.48 4.22
CA ARG A 117 -8.58 11.89 2.92
C ARG A 117 -9.45 10.71 2.53
N VAL A 118 -9.84 9.93 3.54
CA VAL A 118 -10.66 8.73 3.41
C VAL A 118 -11.87 8.92 4.31
N SER A 119 -12.91 9.57 3.80
CA SER A 119 -14.07 10.03 4.57
C SER A 119 -14.85 8.90 5.27
N HIS A 120 -14.79 7.70 4.73
CA HIS A 120 -15.41 6.51 5.28
C HIS A 120 -14.49 5.69 6.20
N ALA A 121 -13.30 6.21 6.53
CA ALA A 121 -12.37 5.56 7.45
C ALA A 121 -12.60 6.02 8.89
N SER A 122 -12.46 5.11 9.84
CA SER A 122 -12.31 5.42 11.25
C SER A 122 -10.97 6.10 11.54
N LEU A 123 -10.87 6.80 12.67
CA LEU A 123 -9.60 7.38 13.11
C LEU A 123 -8.58 6.26 13.36
N ARG A 124 -7.45 6.34 12.69
CA ARG A 124 -6.30 5.48 12.97
C ARG A 124 -5.59 5.92 14.24
N GLN A 125 -4.95 4.98 14.89
CA GLN A 125 -4.13 5.26 16.07
C GLN A 125 -2.98 6.21 15.72
N ARG A 126 -2.84 7.29 16.48
CA ARG A 126 -1.87 8.37 16.20
C ARG A 126 -0.56 8.24 17.00
N ASN A 127 -0.28 7.11 17.58
CA ASN A 127 1.00 6.89 18.26
C ASN A 127 2.15 6.69 17.25
N ALA A 128 3.31 6.26 17.72
CA ALA A 128 4.50 6.09 16.89
C ALA A 128 4.41 5.02 15.79
N TYR A 129 3.29 4.30 15.68
CA TYR A 129 3.13 3.18 14.77
C TYR A 129 2.07 3.48 13.72
N PHE A 130 2.33 3.05 12.49
CA PHE A 130 1.35 3.04 11.42
C PHE A 130 0.50 1.78 11.49
N THR A 131 -0.76 1.93 11.22
CA THR A 131 -1.73 0.84 11.25
C THR A 131 -2.16 0.45 9.84
N SER A 132 -2.49 -0.82 9.67
CA SER A 132 -3.20 -1.28 8.49
C SER A 132 -4.68 -0.90 8.57
N SER A 133 -5.38 -0.93 7.48
CA SER A 133 -6.83 -0.77 7.42
C SER A 133 -7.49 -2.00 6.83
N ASP A 134 -8.74 -2.23 7.19
CA ASP A 134 -9.56 -3.31 6.67
C ASP A 134 -10.99 -2.83 6.46
N ALA A 135 -11.70 -3.40 5.49
CA ALA A 135 -13.08 -3.07 5.23
C ALA A 135 -14.01 -3.73 6.27
N ALA A 136 -14.98 -2.98 6.77
CA ALA A 136 -15.89 -3.38 7.83
C ALA A 136 -17.01 -4.30 7.31
N PHE A 137 -16.65 -5.47 6.85
CA PHE A 137 -17.60 -6.52 6.50
C PHE A 137 -17.94 -7.39 7.71
N ARG A 138 -19.16 -7.90 7.76
CA ARG A 138 -19.61 -8.79 8.83
C ARG A 138 -18.83 -10.12 8.85
N ASP A 139 -18.55 -10.64 7.67
CA ASP A 139 -17.86 -11.92 7.47
C ASP A 139 -17.23 -11.99 6.06
N ARG A 140 -16.44 -13.04 5.83
CA ARG A 140 -15.77 -13.27 4.53
C ARG A 140 -16.72 -13.45 3.35
N TYR A 141 -17.92 -13.96 3.58
CA TYR A 141 -18.90 -14.17 2.52
C TYR A 141 -19.49 -12.84 2.07
N ALA A 142 -19.78 -11.96 3.03
CA ALA A 142 -20.17 -10.58 2.74
C ALA A 142 -19.07 -9.83 2.00
N ALA A 143 -17.80 -10.00 2.40
CA ALA A 143 -16.66 -9.43 1.71
C ALA A 143 -16.56 -9.93 0.26
N CYS A 144 -16.68 -11.23 0.01
CA CYS A 144 -16.66 -11.78 -1.34
C CYS A 144 -17.82 -11.25 -2.22
N ALA A 145 -19.02 -11.18 -1.65
CA ALA A 145 -20.21 -10.72 -2.38
C ALA A 145 -20.20 -9.22 -2.70
N LYS A 146 -19.62 -8.41 -1.80
CA LYS A 146 -19.69 -6.94 -1.86
C LYS A 146 -18.32 -6.27 -2.01
N TRP A 147 -17.31 -6.99 -2.50
CA TRP A 147 -15.96 -6.45 -2.61
C TRP A 147 -15.83 -5.20 -3.49
N ALA A 148 -16.62 -5.12 -4.54
CA ALA A 148 -16.67 -3.96 -5.41
C ALA A 148 -17.09 -2.68 -4.67
N GLN A 149 -17.94 -2.80 -3.65
CA GLN A 149 -18.36 -1.67 -2.81
C GLN A 149 -17.20 -1.14 -1.95
N ALA A 150 -16.33 -2.03 -1.44
CA ALA A 150 -15.12 -1.59 -0.74
C ALA A 150 -14.20 -0.79 -1.65
N LYS A 151 -14.06 -1.22 -2.90
CA LYS A 151 -13.26 -0.51 -3.90
C LYS A 151 -13.88 0.83 -4.30
N ALA A 152 -15.19 0.94 -4.31
CA ALA A 152 -15.91 2.19 -4.54
C ALA A 152 -15.88 3.15 -3.35
N GLY A 153 -15.40 2.71 -2.18
CA GLY A 153 -15.41 3.52 -0.95
C GLY A 153 -16.76 3.54 -0.24
N GLU A 154 -17.64 2.60 -0.55
CA GLU A 154 -18.99 2.50 0.01
C GLU A 154 -19.04 1.66 1.29
N VAL A 155 -17.94 1.04 1.68
CA VAL A 155 -17.81 0.24 2.89
C VAL A 155 -16.89 0.96 3.85
N ALA A 156 -17.32 1.08 5.11
CA ALA A 156 -16.48 1.68 6.14
C ALA A 156 -15.15 0.94 6.28
N VAL A 157 -14.08 1.71 6.49
CA VAL A 157 -12.75 1.18 6.69
C VAL A 157 -12.35 1.35 8.14
N ASP A 158 -12.11 0.25 8.81
CA ASP A 158 -11.60 0.22 10.16
C ASP A 158 -10.07 0.19 10.14
N GLY A 159 -9.47 1.08 10.90
CA GLY A 159 -8.03 1.15 11.07
C GLY A 159 -7.61 0.89 12.51
N GLY A 160 -6.34 0.57 12.71
CA GLY A 160 -5.75 0.60 14.03
C GLY A 160 -5.78 -0.69 14.85
N TRP A 161 -6.33 -1.76 14.36
CA TRP A 161 -6.32 -3.02 15.10
C TRP A 161 -4.98 -3.78 14.98
N ARG A 162 -4.13 -3.39 14.03
CA ARG A 162 -2.77 -3.97 13.88
C ARG A 162 -1.74 -2.88 13.73
N ILE A 163 -0.74 -2.92 14.58
CA ILE A 163 0.36 -1.97 14.62
C ILE A 163 1.64 -2.73 14.28
N TYR A 164 2.38 -2.22 13.28
CA TYR A 164 3.64 -2.81 12.85
C TYR A 164 4.76 -1.78 12.94
N SER A 165 5.79 -2.09 13.71
CA SER A 165 6.94 -1.22 13.95
C SER A 165 7.76 -0.92 12.69
N SER A 166 7.77 -1.83 11.72
CA SER A 166 8.50 -1.64 10.46
C SER A 166 7.91 -0.52 9.57
N GLY A 167 6.61 -0.28 9.65
CA GLY A 167 5.95 0.77 8.86
C GLY A 167 6.53 2.16 9.06
N PRO A 168 6.69 2.68 10.27
CA PRO A 168 7.24 4.00 10.53
C PRO A 168 8.64 4.19 9.95
N GLY A 169 9.52 3.20 10.10
CA GLY A 169 10.88 3.27 9.57
C GLY A 169 10.91 3.38 8.04
N ILE A 170 10.12 2.57 7.35
CA ILE A 170 10.01 2.63 5.88
C ILE A 170 9.39 3.98 5.45
N TYR A 171 8.35 4.44 6.15
CA TYR A 171 7.70 5.71 5.85
C TYR A 171 8.68 6.88 5.94
N VAL A 172 9.41 6.99 7.05
CA VAL A 172 10.42 8.04 7.23
C VAL A 172 11.51 7.96 6.17
N ALA A 173 11.97 6.75 5.86
CA ALA A 173 12.95 6.54 4.79
C ALA A 173 12.43 7.03 3.43
N LEU A 174 11.17 6.75 3.09
CA LEU A 174 10.56 7.23 1.84
C LEU A 174 10.41 8.75 1.81
N VAL A 175 10.00 9.37 2.91
CA VAL A 175 9.92 10.83 3.00
C VAL A 175 11.29 11.46 2.79
N VAL A 176 12.32 10.96 3.48
CA VAL A 176 13.68 11.54 3.40
C VAL A 176 14.33 11.23 2.06
N GLN A 177 14.36 9.97 1.66
CA GLN A 177 15.18 9.53 0.52
C GLN A 177 14.47 9.69 -0.82
N HIS A 178 13.14 9.65 -0.85
CA HIS A 178 12.37 9.68 -2.09
C HIS A 178 11.60 10.98 -2.28
N ALA A 179 10.86 11.48 -1.30
CA ALA A 179 10.14 12.75 -1.46
C ALA A 179 11.09 13.95 -1.36
N LEU A 180 11.86 14.09 -0.29
CA LEU A 180 12.90 15.10 -0.14
C LEU A 180 14.13 14.84 -1.02
N GLY A 181 14.34 13.57 -1.38
CA GLY A 181 15.43 13.15 -2.24
C GLY A 181 16.82 13.23 -1.61
N VAL A 182 16.90 13.23 -0.29
CA VAL A 182 18.17 13.29 0.45
C VAL A 182 18.75 11.89 0.61
N ARG A 183 19.83 11.62 -0.09
CA ARG A 183 20.51 10.32 -0.05
C ARG A 183 22.01 10.51 0.24
N ARG A 184 22.63 9.48 0.79
CA ARG A 184 24.10 9.39 0.88
C ARG A 184 24.58 8.29 -0.08
N ARG A 185 25.59 8.62 -0.86
CA ARG A 185 26.26 7.65 -1.74
C ARG A 185 27.76 7.91 -1.67
N PHE A 186 28.54 6.88 -1.29
CA PHE A 186 29.98 6.97 -1.11
C PHE A 186 30.40 8.17 -0.23
N GLY A 187 29.73 8.35 0.92
CA GLY A 187 29.99 9.45 1.85
C GLY A 187 29.43 10.82 1.43
N LYS A 188 29.09 11.01 0.17
CA LYS A 188 28.58 12.28 -0.36
C LYS A 188 27.05 12.39 -0.21
N ARG A 189 26.58 13.57 0.20
CA ARG A 189 25.16 13.89 0.25
C ARG A 189 24.68 14.27 -1.15
N LEU A 190 23.64 13.59 -1.63
CA LEU A 190 22.93 13.91 -2.86
C LEU A 190 21.54 14.39 -2.51
N VAL A 191 21.06 15.44 -3.21
CA VAL A 191 19.69 15.95 -3.04
C VAL A 191 19.02 16.00 -4.41
N LYS A 192 18.03 15.14 -4.61
CA LYS A 192 17.20 15.11 -5.82
C LYS A 192 15.73 15.05 -5.41
N ARG A 193 15.09 16.20 -5.30
CA ARG A 193 13.69 16.32 -4.88
C ARG A 193 12.75 15.61 -5.86
N SER A 194 11.71 14.97 -5.30
CA SER A 194 10.68 14.28 -6.05
C SER A 194 9.28 14.62 -5.52
N LEU A 195 9.06 15.89 -5.17
CA LEU A 195 7.74 16.38 -4.77
C LEU A 195 6.87 16.64 -6.01
N PRO A 196 5.54 16.43 -5.91
CA PRO A 196 4.63 16.83 -6.99
C PRO A 196 4.62 18.34 -7.17
N PRO A 197 4.23 18.85 -8.34
CA PRO A 197 4.26 20.28 -8.65
C PRO A 197 3.45 21.15 -7.68
N ALA A 198 2.35 20.64 -7.16
CA ALA A 198 1.51 21.33 -6.18
C ALA A 198 2.18 21.47 -4.80
N GLN A 199 3.12 20.60 -4.47
CA GLN A 199 3.82 20.59 -3.18
C GLN A 199 5.14 21.38 -3.28
N LYS A 200 5.06 22.69 -3.11
CA LYS A 200 6.22 23.59 -3.30
C LYS A 200 7.29 23.44 -2.23
N ARG A 201 6.90 23.05 -0.99
CA ARG A 201 7.82 23.01 0.16
C ARG A 201 7.48 21.87 1.10
N LEU A 202 8.51 21.14 1.52
CA LEU A 202 8.49 20.21 2.63
C LEU A 202 9.67 20.56 3.56
N ARG A 203 9.39 20.71 4.85
CA ARG A 203 10.42 21.00 5.86
C ARG A 203 10.60 19.78 6.75
N LEU A 204 11.82 19.31 6.88
CA LEU A 204 12.20 18.30 7.85
C LEU A 204 13.08 18.97 8.91
N ALA A 205 12.58 19.03 10.15
CA ALA A 205 13.32 19.56 11.29
C ALA A 205 14.02 18.41 12.06
N GLY A 206 15.09 18.72 12.78
CA GLY A 206 15.79 17.75 13.63
C GLY A 206 16.74 16.79 12.92
N VAL A 207 17.01 17.00 11.64
CA VAL A 207 18.07 16.26 10.96
C VAL A 207 19.40 16.96 11.23
N PRO A 208 20.36 16.29 11.90
CA PRO A 208 21.65 16.91 12.14
C PRO A 208 22.34 17.28 10.82
N PRO A 209 23.10 18.36 10.80
CA PRO A 209 23.88 18.72 9.64
C PRO A 209 24.81 17.56 9.25
N ALA A 210 25.04 17.39 7.97
CA ALA A 210 26.02 16.41 7.50
C ALA A 210 27.40 16.84 8.01
N ARG A 211 28.01 16.00 8.83
CA ARG A 211 29.43 16.11 9.13
C ARG A 211 30.24 15.73 7.91
#